data_d8ffda02312b6566c8e747c4475cad7f
#
_entry.id   d8ffda02312b6566c8e747c4475cad7f
#
_cell.length_a   1.000
_cell.length_b   1.000
_cell.length_c   1.000
_cell.angle_alpha   90.00
_cell.angle_beta   90.00
_cell.angle_gamma   90.00
#
_symmetry.space_group_name_H-M   'P 1'
#
loop_
_entity.id
_entity.type
_entity.pdbx_description
1 polymer ?
#
loop_
_entity_poly.entity_id
_entity_poly.type
_entity_poly.pdbx_seq_one_letter_code
_entity_poly.pdbx_strand_id
1 'polypeptide(L)'
;MFRSLKSAVASVAVLAAFTCAASAADVVKITPLGGQDGEFCRLDRALIFEDPTGTRLLYDAGRTVAGPDDPRLGKIDVVLVSHMHGDHAGNRHTKAPGAGSCAMPDFSVDATPNSNSANIAAKKGAKIVTGSD
;
A
#
# COMPACT_ATOMS: atom_id res chain seq x y z
N MET A 1 -56.37 -57.65 18.39
CA MET A 1 -55.72 -56.97 17.24
C MET A 1 -54.93 -55.80 17.76
N PHE A 2 -53.66 -56.01 18.14
CA PHE A 2 -52.84 -54.95 18.70
C PHE A 2 -51.82 -54.47 17.61
N ARG A 3 -51.94 -53.20 17.19
CA ARG A 3 -50.99 -52.59 16.29
C ARG A 3 -49.86 -51.95 17.11
N SER A 4 -48.64 -52.44 16.91
CA SER A 4 -47.42 -51.93 17.49
C SER A 4 -46.97 -50.62 16.73
N LEU A 5 -46.90 -49.50 17.43
CA LEU A 5 -46.32 -48.27 16.93
C LEU A 5 -44.81 -48.33 17.14
N LYS A 6 -44.06 -48.36 16.05
CA LYS A 6 -42.60 -48.25 16.10
C LYS A 6 -42.23 -46.75 16.06
N SER A 7 -41.74 -46.24 17.19
CA SER A 7 -41.17 -44.90 17.26
C SER A 7 -39.78 -44.90 16.64
N ALA A 8 -39.60 -44.12 15.58
CA ALA A 8 -38.30 -43.84 14.99
C ALA A 8 -37.70 -42.64 15.69
N VAL A 9 -36.58 -42.83 16.38
CA VAL A 9 -35.78 -41.75 16.97
C VAL A 9 -34.80 -41.28 15.92
N ALA A 10 -35.01 -40.05 15.41
CA ALA A 10 -34.08 -39.42 14.49
C ALA A 10 -32.96 -38.72 15.32
N SER A 11 -31.75 -39.26 15.24
CA SER A 11 -30.55 -38.61 15.83
C SER A 11 -30.08 -37.47 14.92
N VAL A 12 -30.18 -36.24 15.39
CA VAL A 12 -29.61 -35.08 14.73
C VAL A 12 -28.17 -34.96 15.17
N ALA A 13 -27.24 -35.27 14.27
CA ALA A 13 -25.82 -35.02 14.47
C ALA A 13 -25.54 -33.53 14.17
N VAL A 14 -25.25 -32.75 15.21
CA VAL A 14 -24.79 -31.37 15.08
C VAL A 14 -23.28 -31.39 14.74
N LEU A 15 -22.95 -31.14 13.47
CA LEU A 15 -21.56 -30.91 13.03
C LEU A 15 -21.14 -29.52 13.48
N ALA A 16 -20.35 -29.40 14.56
CA ALA A 16 -19.71 -28.17 14.93
C ALA A 16 -18.53 -27.89 13.96
N ALA A 17 -18.74 -27.00 12.99
CA ALA A 17 -17.67 -26.52 12.13
C ALA A 17 -16.74 -25.61 12.95
N PHE A 18 -15.57 -26.13 13.35
CA PHE A 18 -14.48 -25.31 13.86
C PHE A 18 -13.90 -24.54 12.68
N THR A 19 -14.30 -23.28 12.52
CA THR A 19 -13.59 -22.35 11.65
C THR A 19 -12.29 -21.97 12.39
N CYS A 20 -11.16 -22.59 12.01
CA CYS A 20 -9.84 -22.06 12.33
C CYS A 20 -9.76 -20.69 11.66
N ALA A 21 -9.91 -19.60 12.43
CA ALA A 21 -9.47 -18.29 12.02
C ALA A 21 -7.95 -18.38 11.85
N ALA A 22 -7.48 -18.40 10.61
CA ALA A 22 -6.06 -18.25 10.34
C ALA A 22 -5.67 -16.88 10.91
N SER A 23 -4.89 -16.85 11.98
CA SER A 23 -4.25 -15.65 12.46
C SER A 23 -3.42 -15.11 11.29
N ALA A 24 -3.75 -13.91 10.81
CA ALA A 24 -2.88 -13.24 9.87
C ALA A 24 -1.50 -13.17 10.52
N ALA A 25 -0.48 -13.67 9.83
CA ALA A 25 0.88 -13.61 10.35
C ALA A 25 1.21 -12.13 10.61
N ASP A 26 1.83 -11.84 11.78
CA ASP A 26 2.29 -10.50 12.13
C ASP A 26 3.48 -10.11 11.24
N VAL A 27 3.21 -9.80 9.97
CA VAL A 27 4.21 -9.45 8.97
C VAL A 27 3.98 -8.02 8.47
N VAL A 28 5.05 -7.31 8.21
CA VAL A 28 5.02 -6.05 7.48
C VAL A 28 5.11 -6.35 5.99
N LYS A 29 4.14 -5.88 5.22
CA LYS A 29 4.17 -5.96 3.76
C LYS A 29 4.91 -4.75 3.21
N ILE A 30 5.91 -4.99 2.37
CA ILE A 30 6.66 -3.94 1.67
C ILE A 30 6.31 -4.00 0.19
N THR A 31 5.87 -2.86 -0.37
CA THR A 31 5.53 -2.74 -1.78
C THR A 31 6.38 -1.65 -2.43
N PRO A 32 7.33 -2.01 -3.30
CA PRO A 32 8.05 -1.03 -4.12
C PRO A 32 7.11 -0.37 -5.13
N LEU A 33 7.27 0.94 -5.36
CA LEU A 33 6.47 1.70 -6.32
C LEU A 33 7.26 2.17 -7.56
N GLY A 34 8.47 1.65 -7.73
CA GLY A 34 9.34 2.03 -8.82
C GLY A 34 8.99 1.46 -10.19
N GLY A 35 9.90 0.70 -10.75
CA GLY A 35 9.73 0.10 -12.07
C GLY A 35 8.55 -0.86 -12.15
N GLN A 36 7.97 -1.01 -13.34
CA GLN A 36 6.87 -1.95 -13.59
C GLN A 36 7.28 -3.41 -13.35
N ASP A 37 8.55 -3.72 -13.50
CA ASP A 37 9.10 -5.07 -13.40
C ASP A 37 9.54 -5.45 -11.97
N GLY A 38 9.23 -4.58 -10.99
CA GLY A 38 9.58 -4.82 -9.58
C GLY A 38 11.06 -4.62 -9.26
N GLU A 39 11.85 -4.10 -10.19
CA GLU A 39 13.24 -3.75 -9.98
C GLU A 39 13.38 -2.36 -9.34
N PHE A 40 14.38 -2.19 -8.47
CA PHE A 40 14.74 -0.89 -7.94
C PHE A 40 15.55 -0.13 -9.00
N CYS A 41 14.90 0.84 -9.63
CA CYS A 41 15.56 1.73 -10.56
C CYS A 41 16.40 2.77 -9.82
N ARG A 42 17.43 3.31 -10.49
CA ARG A 42 18.39 4.24 -9.91
C ARG A 42 17.77 5.43 -9.16
N LEU A 43 16.62 5.93 -9.61
CA LEU A 43 15.92 7.09 -9.03
C LEU A 43 14.64 6.70 -8.29
N ASP A 44 14.42 5.41 -8.09
CA ASP A 44 13.27 4.87 -7.40
C ASP A 44 13.61 4.69 -5.92
N ARG A 45 12.88 5.42 -5.07
CA ARG A 45 13.00 5.36 -3.62
C ARG A 45 11.71 4.98 -2.93
N ALA A 46 10.61 4.98 -3.69
CA ALA A 46 9.27 4.87 -3.13
C ALA A 46 8.94 3.47 -2.66
N LEU A 47 8.65 3.35 -1.38
CA LEU A 47 8.20 2.11 -0.75
C LEU A 47 6.92 2.36 0.06
N ILE A 48 5.97 1.43 -0.01
CA ILE A 48 4.88 1.38 0.96
C ILE A 48 5.18 0.26 1.97
N PHE A 49 5.13 0.62 3.24
CA PHE A 49 5.13 -0.32 4.36
C PHE A 49 3.69 -0.41 4.88
N GLU A 50 3.16 -1.61 4.97
CA GLU A 50 1.84 -1.87 5.53
C GLU A 50 1.97 -2.84 6.69
N ASP A 51 1.57 -2.41 7.88
CA ASP A 51 1.62 -3.22 9.08
C ASP A 51 0.40 -4.16 9.18
N PRO A 52 0.41 -5.16 10.08
CA PRO A 52 -0.71 -6.08 10.24
C PRO A 52 -2.04 -5.41 10.65
N THR A 53 -2.01 -4.19 11.18
CA THR A 53 -3.20 -3.43 11.55
C THR A 53 -3.79 -2.64 10.38
N GLY A 54 -3.10 -2.62 9.23
CA GLY A 54 -3.49 -1.89 8.04
C GLY A 54 -3.02 -0.43 8.01
N THR A 55 -2.12 -0.03 8.92
CA THR A 55 -1.43 1.27 8.83
C THR A 55 -0.48 1.26 7.65
N ARG A 56 -0.59 2.26 6.78
CA ARG A 56 0.21 2.36 5.56
C ARG A 56 1.10 3.59 5.60
N LEU A 57 2.39 3.37 5.50
CA LEU A 57 3.42 4.39 5.44
C LEU A 57 4.03 4.42 4.03
N LEU A 58 3.99 5.59 3.39
CA LEU A 58 4.72 5.85 2.15
C LEU A 58 6.08 6.46 2.50
N TYR A 59 7.14 5.76 2.16
CA TYR A 59 8.52 6.24 2.31
C TYR A 59 9.01 6.80 0.98
N ASP A 60 9.53 8.03 1.01
CA ASP A 60 10.15 8.72 -0.12
C ASP A 60 9.36 8.59 -1.44
N ALA A 61 8.23 9.28 -1.54
CA ALA A 61 7.41 9.22 -2.77
C ALA A 61 8.22 9.52 -4.04
N GLY A 62 9.21 10.40 -3.91
CA GLY A 62 10.19 10.68 -4.94
C GLY A 62 9.57 11.04 -6.28
N ARG A 63 10.25 10.60 -7.34
CA ARG A 63 9.91 10.94 -8.72
C ARG A 63 9.08 9.87 -9.44
N THR A 64 9.07 8.64 -8.94
CA THR A 64 8.44 7.49 -9.63
C THR A 64 6.99 7.25 -9.23
N VAL A 65 6.51 7.87 -8.17
CA VAL A 65 5.08 7.92 -7.84
C VAL A 65 4.42 9.02 -8.67
N ALA A 66 3.33 8.67 -9.37
CA ALA A 66 2.65 9.53 -10.33
C ALA A 66 1.69 10.55 -9.67
N GLY A 67 2.09 11.11 -8.55
CA GLY A 67 1.31 12.10 -7.81
C GLY A 67 0.26 11.49 -6.88
N PRO A 68 -0.62 12.35 -6.32
CA PRO A 68 -1.62 11.94 -5.33
C PRO A 68 -2.65 10.94 -5.83
N ASP A 69 -2.90 10.93 -7.14
CA ASP A 69 -3.89 10.09 -7.79
C ASP A 69 -3.30 8.78 -8.35
N ASP A 70 -2.03 8.48 -8.05
CA ASP A 70 -1.42 7.20 -8.40
C ASP A 70 -2.23 6.04 -7.79
N PRO A 71 -2.80 5.15 -8.62
CA PRO A 71 -3.72 4.11 -8.15
C PRO A 71 -3.05 3.09 -7.22
N ARG A 72 -1.73 2.99 -7.24
CA ARG A 72 -0.96 2.08 -6.37
C ARG A 72 -0.92 2.53 -4.91
N LEU A 73 -1.15 3.82 -4.64
CA LEU A 73 -1.08 4.37 -3.30
C LEU A 73 -2.20 3.84 -2.38
N GLY A 74 -3.44 3.79 -2.88
CA GLY A 74 -4.59 3.50 -2.01
C GLY A 74 -4.70 4.50 -0.85
N LYS A 75 -5.02 4.00 0.34
CA LYS A 75 -4.96 4.75 1.60
C LYS A 75 -3.50 4.93 2.01
N ILE A 76 -3.12 6.11 2.48
CA ILE A 76 -1.82 6.38 3.12
C ILE A 76 -2.11 7.12 4.42
N ASP A 77 -1.55 6.65 5.53
CA ASP A 77 -1.70 7.24 6.85
C ASP A 77 -0.53 8.16 7.20
N VAL A 78 0.66 7.83 6.71
CA VAL A 78 1.89 8.57 6.96
C VAL A 78 2.70 8.68 5.67
N VAL A 79 3.26 9.84 5.39
CA VAL A 79 4.31 10.05 4.39
C VAL A 79 5.59 10.37 5.13
N LEU A 80 6.60 9.55 4.97
CA LEU A 80 7.93 9.74 5.53
C LEU A 80 8.89 10.18 4.43
N VAL A 81 9.52 11.33 4.62
CA VAL A 81 10.56 11.86 3.71
C VAL A 81 11.89 11.81 4.43
N SER A 82 12.81 11.00 3.93
CA SER A 82 14.12 10.81 4.55
C SER A 82 14.97 12.08 4.51
N HIS A 83 14.93 12.80 3.39
CA HIS A 83 15.54 14.11 3.21
C HIS A 83 14.97 14.84 1.97
N MET A 84 15.33 16.12 1.78
CA MET A 84 14.64 17.00 0.83
C MET A 84 15.17 16.96 -0.61
N HIS A 85 16.06 16.04 -0.98
CA HIS A 85 16.47 15.89 -2.38
C HIS A 85 15.31 15.47 -3.28
N GLY A 86 15.37 15.89 -4.55
CA GLY A 86 14.25 15.73 -5.47
C GLY A 86 13.87 14.27 -5.82
N ASP A 87 14.80 13.33 -5.67
CA ASP A 87 14.53 11.89 -5.84
C ASP A 87 13.88 11.26 -4.59
N HIS A 88 13.79 11.96 -3.47
CA HIS A 88 13.11 11.57 -2.24
C HIS A 88 11.83 12.36 -1.99
N ALA A 89 11.88 13.68 -1.97
CA ALA A 89 10.71 14.53 -1.77
C ALA A 89 9.83 14.64 -3.04
N GLY A 90 10.45 14.57 -4.23
CA GLY A 90 9.76 14.65 -5.51
C GLY A 90 9.40 16.08 -5.94
N ASN A 91 10.40 16.88 -6.29
CA ASN A 91 10.18 18.19 -6.93
C ASN A 91 9.58 18.08 -8.34
N ARG A 92 9.84 16.95 -9.00
CA ARG A 92 9.21 16.51 -10.26
C ARG A 92 8.89 15.03 -10.15
N HIS A 93 7.87 14.56 -10.87
CA HIS A 93 7.49 13.16 -10.87
C HIS A 93 6.94 12.70 -12.22
N THR A 94 6.76 11.40 -12.39
CA THR A 94 6.18 10.79 -13.57
C THR A 94 4.70 11.16 -13.71
N LYS A 95 4.20 11.24 -14.94
CA LYS A 95 2.77 11.52 -15.23
C LYS A 95 1.87 10.29 -15.02
N ALA A 96 2.44 9.10 -15.04
CA ALA A 96 1.72 7.84 -14.84
C ALA A 96 2.67 6.79 -14.25
N PRO A 97 2.15 5.78 -13.55
CA PRO A 97 2.95 4.65 -13.09
C PRO A 97 3.74 4.01 -14.22
N GLY A 98 5.04 3.85 -14.04
CA GLY A 98 5.93 3.25 -15.02
C GLY A 98 6.14 4.07 -16.30
N ALA A 99 5.81 5.38 -16.31
CA ALA A 99 6.08 6.22 -17.47
C ALA A 99 7.60 6.36 -17.70
N GLY A 100 8.02 6.13 -18.94
CA GLY A 100 9.43 6.03 -19.29
C GLY A 100 9.99 4.63 -19.08
N SER A 101 11.30 4.53 -18.97
CA SER A 101 12.00 3.29 -18.64
C SER A 101 12.65 3.40 -17.25
N CYS A 102 13.05 2.26 -16.68
CA CYS A 102 13.79 2.21 -15.42
C CYS A 102 15.08 3.08 -15.46
N ALA A 103 15.77 3.07 -16.59
CA ALA A 103 16.98 3.88 -16.78
C ALA A 103 16.67 5.37 -17.03
N MET A 104 15.49 5.68 -17.59
CA MET A 104 15.10 7.03 -17.98
C MET A 104 13.59 7.23 -17.75
N PRO A 105 13.17 7.41 -16.49
CA PRO A 105 11.77 7.70 -16.16
C PRO A 105 11.33 9.07 -16.73
N ASP A 106 10.05 9.17 -17.10
CA ASP A 106 9.47 10.42 -17.63
C ASP A 106 9.03 11.36 -16.48
N PHE A 107 9.92 12.18 -15.98
CA PHE A 107 9.66 13.16 -14.92
C PHE A 107 9.08 14.47 -15.47
N SER A 108 8.00 14.40 -16.22
CA SER A 108 7.41 15.55 -16.91
C SER A 108 6.51 16.43 -16.03
N VAL A 109 6.07 15.94 -14.87
CA VAL A 109 5.18 16.71 -13.98
C VAL A 109 6.00 17.48 -12.96
N ASP A 110 5.79 18.79 -12.90
CA ASP A 110 6.40 19.69 -11.91
C ASP A 110 5.48 19.77 -10.67
N ALA A 111 6.02 19.51 -9.49
CA ALA A 111 5.28 19.57 -8.23
C ALA A 111 5.44 20.92 -7.50
N THR A 112 6.28 21.84 -8.02
CA THR A 112 6.53 23.14 -7.37
C THR A 112 5.26 24.00 -7.28
N PRO A 113 5.11 24.83 -6.23
CA PRO A 113 6.04 25.14 -5.14
C PRO A 113 6.14 24.07 -4.04
N ASN A 114 5.37 23.00 -4.13
CA ASN A 114 5.38 21.89 -3.17
C ASN A 114 6.35 20.78 -3.60
N SER A 115 6.13 19.60 -3.05
CA SER A 115 6.75 18.36 -3.49
C SER A 115 5.67 17.30 -3.73
N ASN A 116 6.01 16.24 -4.47
CA ASN A 116 5.13 15.09 -4.66
C ASN A 116 4.68 14.49 -3.30
N SER A 117 5.62 14.33 -2.37
CA SER A 117 5.34 13.84 -1.02
C SER A 117 4.35 14.73 -0.27
N ALA A 118 4.51 16.06 -0.32
CA ALA A 118 3.59 17.00 0.31
C ALA A 118 2.19 16.97 -0.34
N ASN A 119 2.13 16.92 -1.67
CA ASN A 119 0.87 16.85 -2.41
C ASN A 119 0.11 15.55 -2.10
N ILE A 120 0.83 14.42 -2.01
CA ILE A 120 0.24 13.12 -1.62
C ILE A 120 -0.28 13.19 -0.18
N ALA A 121 0.53 13.69 0.77
CA ALA A 121 0.12 13.81 2.16
C ALA A 121 -1.17 14.66 2.30
N ALA A 122 -1.22 15.81 1.65
CA ALA A 122 -2.38 16.69 1.67
C ALA A 122 -3.63 16.02 1.09
N LYS A 123 -3.51 15.37 -0.08
CA LYS A 123 -4.64 14.71 -0.76
C LYS A 123 -5.17 13.50 0.02
N LYS A 124 -4.29 12.73 0.64
CA LYS A 124 -4.64 11.51 1.41
C LYS A 124 -5.04 11.82 2.86
N GLY A 125 -4.89 13.05 3.33
CA GLY A 125 -5.06 13.40 4.74
C GLY A 125 -4.03 12.71 5.65
N ALA A 126 -2.88 12.38 5.09
CA ALA A 126 -1.80 11.68 5.78
C ALA A 126 -0.95 12.65 6.60
N LYS A 127 -0.38 12.14 7.69
CA LYS A 127 0.67 12.86 8.42
C LYS A 127 1.94 12.85 7.59
N ILE A 128 2.67 13.99 7.57
CA ILE A 128 3.99 14.05 6.97
C ILE A 128 5.05 14.09 8.06
N VAL A 129 6.09 13.29 7.89
CA VAL A 129 7.25 13.24 8.78
C VAL A 129 8.49 13.45 7.94
N THR A 130 9.30 14.41 8.32
CA THR A 130 10.56 14.72 7.65
C THR A 130 11.70 14.67 8.64
N GLY A 131 12.91 14.33 8.17
CA GLY A 131 14.13 14.60 8.93
C GLY A 131 14.35 16.12 9.05
N SER A 132 15.06 16.55 10.08
CA SER A 132 15.61 17.90 10.15
C SER A 132 17.02 17.85 9.57
N ASP A 133 17.29 18.68 8.57
CA ASP A 133 18.64 18.98 8.14
C ASP A 133 19.24 20.04 9.07
#